data_affc21bcffa060831e8ea401346277a4
#
_entry.id   affc21bcffa060831e8ea401346277a4
#
_cell.length_a   1.000
_cell.length_b   1.000
_cell.length_c   1.000
_cell.angle_alpha   90.00
_cell.angle_beta   90.00
_cell.angle_gamma   90.00
#
_symmetry.space_group_name_H-M   'P 1'
#
loop_
_entity.id
_entity.type
_entity.pdbx_description
1 polymer ?
#
loop_
_entity_poly.entity_id
_entity_poly.type
_entity_poly.pdbx_seq_one_letter_code
_entity_poly.pdbx_strand_id
1 'polypeptide(L)'
;PIMNARVDFKVNQPKKILLTKKDYPKDLDFFNKDFLEVYKSKDLKKILNSLSLTDICSILVEAGPKLATSFLEARYVDEVIVYTSSKALGENGISWFHEDNAIENYGFKLESTYKISDDIKQIYKKDE
;
A
#
# COMPACT_ATOMS: atom_id res chain seq x y z
N PRO A 1 -11.07 -6.24 2.32
CA PRO A 1 -11.06 -4.80 2.57
C PRO A 1 -11.90 -4.05 1.55
N ILE A 2 -12.54 -2.95 1.93
CA ILE A 2 -13.45 -2.23 1.05
C ILE A 2 -12.72 -1.18 0.19
N MET A 3 -11.53 -0.79 0.51
CA MET A 3 -10.67 0.15 -0.24
C MET A 3 -11.42 1.33 -0.93
N ASN A 4 -12.30 1.99 -0.19
CA ASN A 4 -13.07 3.14 -0.65
C ASN A 4 -12.67 4.38 0.15
N ALA A 5 -12.69 5.54 -0.49
CA ALA A 5 -12.64 6.81 0.23
C ALA A 5 -13.91 6.96 1.07
N ARG A 6 -13.72 7.17 2.38
CA ARG A 6 -14.80 7.33 3.38
C ARG A 6 -14.76 8.76 3.90
N VAL A 7 -15.42 9.65 3.18
CA VAL A 7 -15.53 11.07 3.49
C VAL A 7 -16.99 11.51 3.44
N ASP A 8 -17.34 12.56 4.14
CA ASP A 8 -18.72 13.05 4.30
C ASP A 8 -19.22 13.85 3.07
N PHE A 9 -18.46 13.85 2.00
CA PHE A 9 -18.82 14.51 0.75
C PHE A 9 -18.59 13.59 -0.45
N LYS A 10 -19.25 13.90 -1.58
CA LYS A 10 -19.16 13.10 -2.80
C LYS A 10 -17.77 13.21 -3.41
N VAL A 11 -17.09 12.06 -3.58
CA VAL A 11 -15.81 11.95 -4.25
C VAL A 11 -15.84 10.84 -5.30
N ASN A 12 -15.00 10.96 -6.30
CA ASN A 12 -14.74 9.84 -7.20
C ASN A 12 -14.00 8.75 -6.44
N GLN A 13 -14.52 7.53 -6.50
CA GLN A 13 -13.87 6.40 -5.84
C GLN A 13 -12.59 6.00 -6.58
N PRO A 14 -11.54 5.58 -5.86
CA PRO A 14 -10.30 5.17 -6.48
C PRO A 14 -10.50 3.90 -7.32
N LYS A 15 -9.78 3.81 -8.42
CA LYS A 15 -9.63 2.56 -9.17
C LYS A 15 -8.91 1.55 -8.29
N LYS A 16 -9.38 0.32 -8.26
CA LYS A 16 -8.84 -0.75 -7.42
C LYS A 16 -8.02 -1.71 -8.25
N ILE A 17 -6.86 -2.07 -7.75
CA ILE A 17 -5.95 -2.99 -8.42
C ILE A 17 -5.57 -4.11 -7.45
N LEU A 18 -5.80 -5.34 -7.85
CA LEU A 18 -5.39 -6.52 -7.11
C LEU A 18 -4.21 -7.20 -7.81
N LEU A 19 -3.07 -7.25 -7.12
CA LEU A 19 -1.91 -8.02 -7.55
C LEU A 19 -1.93 -9.39 -6.87
N THR A 20 -2.21 -10.45 -7.61
CA THR A 20 -2.27 -11.79 -7.05
C THR A 20 -2.00 -12.87 -8.08
N LYS A 21 -1.43 -13.99 -7.64
CA LYS A 21 -1.35 -15.22 -8.45
C LYS A 21 -2.48 -16.20 -8.12
N LYS A 22 -3.19 -15.98 -7.01
CA LYS A 22 -4.27 -16.86 -6.56
C LYS A 22 -5.56 -16.52 -7.29
N ASP A 23 -6.37 -17.51 -7.51
CA ASP A 23 -7.76 -17.32 -7.84
C ASP A 23 -8.58 -17.15 -6.56
N TYR A 24 -9.49 -16.21 -6.58
CA TYR A 24 -10.40 -15.96 -5.47
C TYR A 24 -11.84 -16.16 -5.95
N PRO A 25 -12.76 -16.58 -5.07
CA PRO A 25 -14.19 -16.62 -5.38
C PRO A 25 -14.67 -15.25 -5.84
N LYS A 26 -15.43 -15.22 -6.94
CA LYS A 26 -15.92 -13.96 -7.54
C LYS A 26 -17.04 -13.30 -6.73
N ASP A 27 -17.65 -14.03 -5.81
CA ASP A 27 -18.69 -13.58 -4.89
C ASP A 27 -18.18 -12.80 -3.68
N LEU A 28 -16.86 -12.69 -3.51
CA LEU A 28 -16.30 -11.83 -2.47
C LEU A 28 -16.64 -10.36 -2.76
N ASP A 29 -17.06 -9.63 -1.74
CA ASP A 29 -17.41 -8.20 -1.81
C ASP A 29 -16.37 -7.33 -2.52
N PHE A 30 -15.10 -7.72 -2.47
CA PHE A 30 -14.02 -7.04 -3.15
C PHE A 30 -14.17 -7.08 -4.67
N PHE A 31 -14.72 -8.17 -5.24
CA PHE A 31 -14.89 -8.36 -6.68
C PHE A 31 -16.22 -7.79 -7.21
N ASN A 32 -17.19 -7.53 -6.33
CA ASN A 32 -18.50 -7.00 -6.69
C ASN A 32 -18.54 -5.47 -6.85
N LYS A 33 -17.37 -4.82 -6.99
CA LYS A 33 -17.27 -3.36 -7.02
C LYS A 33 -16.71 -2.87 -8.35
N ASP A 34 -17.26 -1.76 -8.82
CA ASP A 34 -16.81 -1.07 -10.02
C ASP A 34 -15.31 -0.76 -9.95
N PHE A 35 -14.66 -0.81 -11.12
CA PHE A 35 -13.24 -0.41 -11.28
C PHE A 35 -12.20 -1.31 -10.61
N LEU A 36 -12.40 -2.63 -10.60
CA LEU A 36 -11.37 -3.58 -10.16
C LEU A 36 -10.62 -4.16 -11.36
N GLU A 37 -9.30 -3.98 -11.38
CA GLU A 37 -8.38 -4.69 -12.28
C GLU A 37 -7.56 -5.72 -11.52
N VAL A 38 -7.41 -6.92 -12.09
CA VAL A 38 -6.63 -8.01 -11.48
C VAL A 38 -5.42 -8.31 -12.34
N TYR A 39 -4.23 -8.14 -11.77
CA TYR A 39 -2.97 -8.51 -12.41
C TYR A 39 -2.41 -9.78 -11.78
N LYS A 40 -2.28 -10.84 -12.59
CA LYS A 40 -1.66 -12.11 -12.18
C LYS A 40 -0.14 -12.13 -12.38
N SER A 41 0.45 -11.00 -12.69
CA SER A 41 1.89 -10.82 -12.87
C SER A 41 2.57 -10.38 -11.57
N LYS A 42 3.86 -10.74 -11.42
CA LYS A 42 4.76 -10.18 -10.41
C LYS A 42 5.67 -9.09 -10.96
N ASP A 43 5.60 -8.81 -12.25
CA ASP A 43 6.41 -7.80 -12.92
C ASP A 43 5.84 -6.41 -12.63
N LEU A 44 6.30 -5.82 -11.54
CA LEU A 44 5.87 -4.48 -11.10
C LEU A 44 6.14 -3.42 -12.17
N LYS A 45 7.29 -3.50 -12.85
CA LYS A 45 7.65 -2.55 -13.90
C LYS A 45 6.63 -2.55 -15.03
N LYS A 46 6.26 -3.75 -15.49
CA LYS A 46 5.26 -3.90 -16.57
C LYS A 46 3.89 -3.37 -16.14
N ILE A 47 3.48 -3.64 -14.89
CA ILE A 47 2.21 -3.17 -14.34
C ILE A 47 2.21 -1.64 -14.24
N LEU A 48 3.24 -1.05 -13.64
CA LEU A 48 3.35 0.41 -13.48
C LEU A 48 3.41 1.12 -14.83
N ASN A 49 4.15 0.58 -15.80
CA ASN A 49 4.17 1.12 -17.17
C ASN A 49 2.79 1.06 -17.82
N SER A 50 2.03 -0.02 -17.62
CA SER A 50 0.66 -0.11 -18.13
C SER A 50 -0.26 0.96 -17.49
N LEU A 51 -0.12 1.18 -16.20
CA LEU A 51 -0.91 2.19 -15.46
C LEU A 51 -0.52 3.63 -15.83
N SER A 52 0.76 3.89 -16.10
CA SER A 52 1.24 5.22 -16.50
C SER A 52 0.72 5.69 -17.86
N LEU A 53 0.19 4.77 -18.68
CA LEU A 53 -0.48 5.11 -19.94
C LEU A 53 -1.95 5.52 -19.76
N THR A 54 -2.43 5.52 -18.53
CA THR A 54 -3.79 5.94 -18.18
C THR A 54 -3.77 7.32 -17.50
N ASP A 55 -4.90 7.79 -17.04
CA ASP A 55 -5.09 9.05 -16.31
C ASP A 55 -4.77 8.96 -14.80
N ILE A 56 -4.11 7.87 -14.35
CA ILE A 56 -3.72 7.67 -12.95
C ILE A 56 -2.50 8.53 -12.64
N CYS A 57 -2.67 9.47 -11.70
CA CYS A 57 -1.61 10.37 -11.24
C CYS A 57 -0.85 9.84 -10.02
N SER A 58 -1.48 9.00 -9.20
CA SER A 58 -0.89 8.44 -7.99
C SER A 58 -1.44 7.06 -7.68
N ILE A 59 -0.65 6.26 -6.97
CA ILE A 59 -1.01 4.91 -6.55
C ILE A 59 -0.78 4.78 -5.04
N LEU A 60 -1.81 4.41 -4.30
CA LEU A 60 -1.68 4.00 -2.90
C LEU A 60 -1.49 2.47 -2.85
N VAL A 61 -0.39 2.03 -2.26
CA VAL A 61 -0.08 0.61 -2.09
C VAL A 61 -0.44 0.19 -0.67
N GLU A 62 -1.53 -0.54 -0.52
CA GLU A 62 -1.92 -1.20 0.74
C GLU A 62 -1.66 -2.70 0.60
N ALA A 63 -0.51 -3.15 1.05
CA ALA A 63 -0.03 -4.50 0.79
C ALA A 63 0.54 -5.17 2.04
N GLY A 64 0.56 -6.50 2.04
CA GLY A 64 1.32 -7.24 3.03
C GLY A 64 2.84 -7.12 2.79
N PRO A 65 3.67 -7.58 3.76
CA PRO A 65 5.10 -7.31 3.81
C PRO A 65 5.85 -7.66 2.52
N LYS A 66 5.55 -8.81 1.91
CA LYS A 66 6.26 -9.26 0.69
C LYS A 66 6.08 -8.32 -0.51
N LEU A 67 4.89 -7.81 -0.72
CA LEU A 67 4.63 -6.91 -1.85
C LEU A 67 5.14 -5.51 -1.54
N ALA A 68 4.96 -5.02 -0.31
CA ALA A 68 5.51 -3.74 0.13
C ALA A 68 7.03 -3.71 -0.03
N THR A 69 7.74 -4.73 0.44
CA THR A 69 9.19 -4.86 0.27
C THR A 69 9.60 -4.86 -1.20
N SER A 70 8.86 -5.58 -2.07
CA SER A 70 9.17 -5.59 -3.52
C SER A 70 9.06 -4.21 -4.17
N PHE A 71 8.12 -3.37 -3.74
CA PHE A 71 8.02 -1.99 -4.22
C PHE A 71 9.20 -1.13 -3.74
N LEU A 72 9.60 -1.29 -2.49
CA LEU A 72 10.74 -0.56 -1.91
C LEU A 72 12.06 -0.94 -2.56
N GLU A 73 12.34 -2.25 -2.71
CA GLU A 73 13.52 -2.78 -3.38
C GLU A 73 13.63 -2.32 -4.84
N ALA A 74 12.49 -2.28 -5.54
CA ALA A 74 12.42 -1.78 -6.91
C ALA A 74 12.50 -0.25 -7.02
N ARG A 75 12.54 0.48 -5.91
CA ARG A 75 12.57 1.95 -5.82
C ARG A 75 11.36 2.64 -6.49
N TYR A 76 10.19 1.98 -6.47
CA TYR A 76 8.94 2.51 -7.03
C TYR A 76 8.06 3.22 -5.99
N VAL A 77 8.63 3.63 -4.86
CA VAL A 77 7.92 4.31 -3.78
C VAL A 77 8.50 5.71 -3.62
N ASP A 78 7.65 6.72 -3.52
CA ASP A 78 8.04 8.11 -3.29
C ASP A 78 7.82 8.52 -1.83
N GLU A 79 6.82 7.94 -1.18
CA GLU A 79 6.46 8.23 0.21
C GLU A 79 6.03 6.95 0.92
N VAL A 80 6.44 6.78 2.19
CA VAL A 80 5.97 5.70 3.07
C VAL A 80 5.24 6.30 4.26
N ILE A 81 4.02 5.85 4.50
CA ILE A 81 3.22 6.28 5.65
C ILE A 81 3.03 5.08 6.58
N VAL A 82 3.49 5.22 7.81
CA VAL A 82 3.38 4.19 8.84
C VAL A 82 2.41 4.64 9.92
N TYR A 83 1.43 3.80 10.22
CA TYR A 83 0.56 3.96 11.38
C TYR A 83 0.93 2.91 12.43
N THR A 84 1.30 3.35 13.62
CA THR A 84 1.65 2.48 14.74
C THR A 84 0.59 2.63 15.82
N SER A 85 -0.11 1.53 16.09
CA SER A 85 -1.09 1.48 17.19
C SER A 85 -0.38 1.28 18.53
N SER A 86 -0.97 1.85 19.59
CA SER A 86 -0.57 1.58 20.97
C SER A 86 -0.86 0.14 21.42
N LYS A 87 -1.67 -0.61 20.64
CA LYS A 87 -2.07 -1.99 20.93
C LYS A 87 -1.14 -2.99 20.24
N ALA A 88 -0.50 -3.86 21.02
CA ALA A 88 0.29 -4.96 20.47
C ALA A 88 -0.60 -6.05 19.87
N LEU A 89 -0.20 -6.60 18.71
CA LEU A 89 -0.90 -7.70 18.05
C LEU A 89 -0.64 -9.07 18.70
N GLY A 90 0.31 -9.17 19.64
CA GLY A 90 0.73 -10.41 20.27
C GLY A 90 1.54 -11.32 19.35
N GLU A 91 1.75 -12.57 19.80
CA GLU A 91 2.64 -13.55 19.12
C GLU A 91 2.17 -13.95 17.70
N ASN A 92 0.90 -13.77 17.38
CA ASN A 92 0.35 -14.06 16.06
C ASN A 92 0.44 -12.86 15.10
N GLY A 93 1.04 -11.76 15.52
CA GLY A 93 1.27 -10.60 14.68
C GLY A 93 2.23 -10.93 13.54
N ILE A 94 1.89 -10.51 12.32
CA ILE A 94 2.80 -10.60 11.18
C ILE A 94 3.59 -9.31 11.10
N SER A 95 4.93 -9.40 11.22
CA SER A 95 5.78 -8.25 10.96
C SER A 95 5.53 -7.72 9.55
N TRP A 96 5.32 -6.43 9.43
CA TRP A 96 5.11 -5.80 8.12
C TRP A 96 6.43 -5.60 7.37
N PHE A 97 7.56 -5.77 8.06
CA PHE A 97 8.91 -5.70 7.53
C PHE A 97 9.71 -6.96 7.87
N HIS A 98 10.65 -7.35 7.03
CA HIS A 98 11.69 -8.31 7.39
C HIS A 98 12.58 -7.70 8.48
N GLU A 99 12.92 -8.48 9.49
CA GLU A 99 13.43 -8.10 10.80
C GLU A 99 14.67 -7.17 10.82
N ASP A 100 15.40 -7.07 9.73
CA ASP A 100 16.66 -6.30 9.67
C ASP A 100 16.59 -5.05 8.77
N ASN A 101 15.43 -4.73 8.18
CA ASN A 101 15.35 -3.66 7.19
C ASN A 101 14.52 -2.48 7.70
N ALA A 102 15.19 -1.47 8.22
CA ALA A 102 14.57 -0.18 8.46
C ALA A 102 14.19 0.51 7.13
N ILE A 103 13.18 1.36 7.13
CA ILE A 103 12.73 2.14 5.95
C ILE A 103 13.90 2.97 5.40
N GLU A 104 14.75 3.44 6.29
CA GLU A 104 15.96 4.22 5.99
C GLU A 104 16.93 3.48 5.08
N ASN A 105 17.00 2.15 5.16
CA ASN A 105 17.86 1.33 4.30
C ASN A 105 17.45 1.36 2.82
N TYR A 106 16.21 1.81 2.54
CA TYR A 106 15.70 2.01 1.18
C TYR A 106 15.84 3.46 0.69
N GLY A 107 16.55 4.31 1.46
CA GLY A 107 16.81 5.71 1.09
C GLY A 107 15.66 6.66 1.44
N PHE A 108 14.93 6.36 2.51
CA PHE A 108 13.89 7.24 3.04
C PHE A 108 14.35 7.89 4.34
N LYS A 109 13.90 9.12 4.58
CA LYS A 109 14.09 9.85 5.83
C LYS A 109 12.74 10.17 6.46
N LEU A 110 12.67 10.12 7.78
CA LEU A 110 11.52 10.56 8.54
C LEU A 110 11.33 12.07 8.34
N GLU A 111 10.23 12.45 7.69
CA GLU A 111 9.87 13.86 7.47
C GLU A 111 9.02 14.41 8.61
N SER A 112 8.03 13.65 9.08
CA SER A 112 7.11 14.12 10.10
C SER A 112 6.50 12.99 10.92
N THR A 113 6.12 13.33 12.15
CA THR A 113 5.42 12.44 13.10
C THR A 113 4.22 13.17 13.67
N TYR A 114 3.07 12.51 13.64
CA TYR A 114 1.82 13.03 14.19
C TYR A 114 1.25 12.05 15.21
N LYS A 115 0.72 12.57 16.29
CA LYS A 115 -0.08 11.80 17.23
C LYS A 115 -1.55 11.88 16.80
N ILE A 116 -2.20 10.72 16.63
CA ILE A 116 -3.61 10.60 16.27
C ILE A 116 -4.29 9.78 17.37
N SER A 117 -4.92 10.45 18.33
CA SER A 117 -5.41 9.81 19.55
C SER A 117 -4.28 9.08 20.29
N ASP A 118 -4.36 7.75 20.40
CA ASP A 118 -3.33 6.90 21.01
C ASP A 118 -2.34 6.30 20.00
N ASP A 119 -2.57 6.53 18.72
CA ASP A 119 -1.75 6.02 17.62
C ASP A 119 -0.75 7.06 17.12
N ILE A 120 0.28 6.60 16.42
CA ILE A 120 1.31 7.45 15.81
C ILE A 120 1.26 7.27 14.30
N LYS A 121 1.25 8.39 13.56
CA LYS A 121 1.45 8.44 12.10
C LYS A 121 2.83 9.00 11.82
N GLN A 122 3.64 8.28 11.07
CA GLN A 122 4.95 8.71 10.59
C GLN A 122 4.93 8.77 9.06
N ILE A 123 5.54 9.82 8.52
CA ILE A 123 5.69 10.02 7.07
C ILE A 123 7.17 10.03 6.76
N TYR A 124 7.57 9.17 5.85
CA TYR A 124 8.93 9.07 5.34
C TYR A 124 8.95 9.45 3.87
N LYS A 125 9.89 10.28 3.48
CA LYS A 125 10.11 10.66 2.09
C LYS A 125 11.48 10.22 1.59
N LYS A 126 11.58 10.04 0.28
CA LYS A 126 12.83 9.74 -0.38
C LYS A 126 13.83 10.88 -0.11
N ASP A 127 15.05 10.49 0.22
CA ASP A 127 16.19 11.41 0.24
C ASP A 127 16.50 11.81 -1.21
N GLU A 128 16.54 13.12 -1.52
CA GLU A 128 16.87 13.64 -2.84
C GLU A 128 18.36 13.45 -3.17
#